data_fcf5c78863ea8d566adc583c2eea7526
#
_entry.id   fcf5c78863ea8d566adc583c2eea7526
#
_cell.length_a   1.000
_cell.length_b   1.000
_cell.length_c   1.000
_cell.angle_alpha   90.00
_cell.angle_beta   90.00
_cell.angle_gamma   90.00
#
_symmetry.space_group_name_H-M   'P 1'
#
loop_
_entity.id
_entity.type
_entity.pdbx_description
1 polymer ?
#
loop_
_entity_poly.entity_id
_entity_poly.type
_entity_poly.pdbx_seq_one_letter_code
_entity_poly.pdbx_strand_id
1 'polypeptide(L)' 'MKIDSVITMEVKTREEELKELLSPKGELNAAVYRAVIKIRNETDPKLEDKWCEELDNAINKYMQYAIEYDRLKRGN' A
#
# COMPACT_ATOMS: atom_id res chain seq x y z
N MET A 1 -29.06 -12.24 14.60
CA MET A 1 -28.28 -12.42 15.56
C MET A 1 -26.78 -12.33 15.40
N LYS A 2 -26.07 -13.26 15.88
CA LYS A 2 -24.62 -13.19 15.86
C LYS A 2 -24.04 -13.21 14.47
N ILE A 3 -24.68 -13.91 13.57
CA ILE A 3 -24.24 -13.99 12.20
C ILE A 3 -24.21 -12.61 11.56
N ASP A 4 -25.24 -11.84 11.81
CA ASP A 4 -25.30 -10.49 11.25
C ASP A 4 -24.18 -9.61 11.78
N SER A 5 -23.87 -9.75 13.06
CA SER A 5 -22.79 -8.98 13.65
C SER A 5 -21.45 -9.31 13.02
N VAL A 6 -21.22 -10.58 12.82
CA VAL A 6 -19.96 -11.04 12.22
C VAL A 6 -19.82 -10.48 10.82
N ILE A 7 -20.88 -10.56 10.03
CA ILE A 7 -20.85 -10.06 8.67
C ILE A 7 -20.59 -8.56 8.65
N THR A 8 -21.25 -7.85 9.54
CA THR A 8 -21.08 -6.40 9.63
C THR A 8 -19.65 -6.02 9.95
N MET A 9 -19.02 -6.79 10.83
CA MET A 9 -17.66 -6.50 11.24
C MET A 9 -16.65 -6.75 10.14
N GLU A 10 -16.95 -7.63 9.22
CA GLU A 10 -16.04 -7.94 8.14
C GLU A 10 -16.14 -7.00 6.96
N VAL A 11 -17.20 -6.23 6.91
CA VAL A 11 -17.40 -5.30 5.79
C VAL A 11 -16.74 -3.97 6.11
N LYS A 12 -15.74 -3.62 5.34
CA LYS A 12 -15.06 -2.34 5.48
C LYS A 12 -15.42 -1.45 4.30
N THR A 13 -15.50 -0.18 4.56
CA THR A 13 -15.69 0.78 3.49
C THR A 13 -14.39 0.89 2.70
N ARG A 14 -14.49 1.36 1.47
CA ARG A 14 -13.29 1.56 0.66
C ARG A 14 -12.34 2.56 1.32
N GLU A 15 -12.88 3.57 1.97
CA GLU A 15 -12.08 4.55 2.67
C GLU A 15 -11.27 3.92 3.81
N GLU A 16 -11.91 3.06 4.60
CA GLU A 16 -11.22 2.37 5.68
C GLU A 16 -10.12 1.45 5.16
N GLU A 17 -10.41 0.75 4.08
CA GLU A 17 -9.46 -0.14 3.44
C GLU A 17 -8.23 0.63 2.98
N LEU A 18 -8.45 1.76 2.31
CA LEU A 18 -7.36 2.61 1.85
C LEU A 18 -6.56 3.19 3.00
N LYS A 19 -7.24 3.56 4.06
CA LYS A 19 -6.57 4.08 5.25
C LYS A 19 -5.59 3.07 5.82
N GLU A 20 -6.00 1.81 5.89
CA GLU A 20 -5.13 0.74 6.37
C GLU A 20 -3.94 0.52 5.43
N LEU A 21 -4.20 0.50 4.12
CA LEU A 21 -3.15 0.29 3.14
C LEU A 21 -2.11 1.41 3.16
N LEU A 22 -2.56 2.63 3.40
CA LEU A 22 -1.68 3.80 3.41
C LEU A 22 -1.00 4.05 4.74
N SER A 23 -1.35 3.30 5.78
CA SER A 23 -0.76 3.51 7.09
C SER A 23 0.72 3.15 7.09
N PRO A 24 1.51 3.70 8.03
CA PRO A 24 2.94 3.35 8.12
C PRO A 24 3.20 1.87 8.30
N LYS A 25 2.25 1.13 8.86
CA LYS A 25 2.37 -0.30 9.05
C LYS A 25 1.69 -1.09 7.94
N GLY A 26 1.15 -0.40 6.94
CA GLY A 26 0.44 -1.05 5.86
C GLY A 26 1.36 -1.70 4.85
N GLU A 27 0.77 -2.55 4.01
CA GLU A 27 1.53 -3.32 3.03
C GLU A 27 2.23 -2.45 2.00
N LEU A 28 1.64 -1.31 1.63
CA LEU A 28 2.27 -0.43 0.64
C LEU A 28 3.58 0.16 1.15
N ASN A 29 3.59 0.60 2.38
CA ASN A 29 4.82 1.11 2.99
C ASN A 29 5.83 0.00 3.19
N ALA A 30 5.37 -1.19 3.57
CA ALA A 30 6.25 -2.35 3.73
C ALA A 30 6.92 -2.71 2.41
N ALA A 31 6.17 -2.64 1.30
CA ALA A 31 6.72 -2.94 -0.02
C ALA A 31 7.81 -1.93 -0.41
N VAL A 32 7.57 -0.65 -0.14
CA VAL A 32 8.57 0.39 -0.41
C VAL A 32 9.83 0.15 0.42
N TYR A 33 9.66 -0.16 1.69
CA TYR A 33 10.78 -0.44 2.59
C TYR A 33 11.61 -1.63 2.11
N ARG A 34 10.94 -2.71 1.75
CA ARG A 34 11.65 -3.90 1.27
C ARG A 34 12.46 -3.60 0.02
N ALA A 35 11.89 -2.83 -0.90
CA ALA A 35 12.59 -2.46 -2.13
C ALA A 35 13.82 -1.60 -1.84
N VAL A 36 13.69 -0.64 -0.94
CA VAL A 36 14.80 0.22 -0.56
C VAL A 36 15.93 -0.59 0.06
N ILE A 37 15.58 -1.52 0.94
CA ILE A 37 16.58 -2.37 1.59
C ILE A 37 17.31 -3.22 0.55
N LYS A 38 16.58 -3.78 -0.39
CA LYS A 38 17.19 -4.58 -1.46
C LYS A 38 18.16 -3.76 -2.29
N ILE A 39 17.79 -2.53 -2.63
CA ILE A 39 18.65 -1.65 -3.40
C ILE A 39 19.95 -1.35 -2.64
N ARG A 40 19.82 -1.05 -1.35
CA ARG A 40 20.98 -0.71 -0.53
C ARG A 40 21.96 -1.86 -0.38
N ASN A 41 21.46 -3.07 -0.37
CA ASN A 41 22.29 -4.26 -0.16
C ASN A 41 22.73 -4.94 -1.45
N GLU A 42 22.22 -4.49 -2.59
CA GLU A 42 22.53 -5.12 -3.85
C GLU A 42 23.84 -4.62 -4.44
N THR A 43 24.67 -5.54 -4.90
CA THR A 43 25.94 -5.20 -5.55
C THR A 43 25.93 -5.47 -7.03
N ASP A 44 24.94 -6.23 -7.51
CA ASP A 44 24.83 -6.56 -8.93
C ASP A 44 24.01 -5.48 -9.66
N PRO A 45 24.59 -4.75 -10.62
CA PRO A 45 23.86 -3.69 -11.31
C PRO A 45 22.57 -4.13 -11.99
N LYS A 46 22.53 -5.36 -12.47
CA LYS A 46 21.33 -5.87 -13.13
C LYS A 46 20.18 -6.05 -12.16
N LEU A 47 20.49 -6.57 -10.98
CA LEU A 47 19.48 -6.74 -9.95
C LEU A 47 19.10 -5.41 -9.33
N GLU A 48 20.03 -4.48 -9.26
CA GLU A 48 19.74 -3.16 -8.75
C GLU A 48 18.66 -2.47 -9.58
N ASP A 49 18.78 -2.57 -10.90
CA ASP A 49 17.78 -2.02 -11.81
C ASP A 49 16.41 -2.64 -11.57
N LYS A 50 16.37 -3.94 -11.34
CA LYS A 50 15.13 -4.64 -11.05
C LYS A 50 14.49 -4.15 -9.76
N TRP A 51 15.31 -3.95 -8.74
CA TRP A 51 14.80 -3.46 -7.45
C TRP A 51 14.33 -2.02 -7.55
N CYS A 52 14.99 -1.21 -8.38
CA CYS A 52 14.56 0.17 -8.61
C CYS A 52 13.20 0.19 -9.31
N GLU A 53 12.98 -0.72 -10.25
CA GLU A 53 11.69 -0.82 -10.89
C GLU A 53 10.60 -1.24 -9.92
N GLU A 54 10.91 -2.17 -9.02
CA GLU A 54 9.96 -2.57 -7.98
C GLU A 54 9.63 -1.41 -7.06
N LEU A 55 10.63 -0.60 -6.72
CA LEU A 55 10.42 0.57 -5.89
C LEU A 55 9.50 1.58 -6.57
N ASP A 56 9.74 1.83 -7.86
CA ASP A 56 8.89 2.74 -8.62
C ASP A 56 7.45 2.25 -8.64
N ASN A 57 7.26 0.97 -8.86
CA ASN A 57 5.91 0.38 -8.87
C ASN A 57 5.23 0.52 -7.52
N ALA A 58 5.95 0.31 -6.44
CA ALA A 58 5.40 0.44 -5.11
C ALA A 58 5.01 1.88 -4.81
N ILE A 59 5.85 2.83 -5.18
CA ILE A 59 5.57 4.24 -4.99
C ILE A 59 4.36 4.67 -5.82
N ASN A 60 4.28 4.22 -7.06
CA ASN A 60 3.14 4.56 -7.92
C ASN A 60 1.83 4.03 -7.36
N LYS A 61 1.83 2.82 -6.83
CA LYS A 61 0.65 2.27 -6.17
C LYS A 61 0.25 3.11 -4.98
N TYR A 62 1.23 3.46 -4.16
CA TYR A 62 0.97 4.29 -2.99
C TYR A 62 0.31 5.60 -3.39
N MET A 63 0.85 6.25 -4.42
CA MET A 63 0.31 7.52 -4.89
C MET A 63 -1.11 7.40 -5.41
N GLN A 64 -1.38 6.34 -6.18
CA GLN A 64 -2.72 6.12 -6.71
C GLN A 64 -3.74 5.93 -5.59
N TYR A 65 -3.41 5.13 -4.60
CA TYR A 65 -4.30 4.91 -3.47
C TYR A 65 -4.46 6.17 -2.62
N ALA A 66 -3.39 6.93 -2.48
CA ALA A 66 -3.45 8.19 -1.72
C ALA A 66 -4.40 9.19 -2.41
N ILE A 67 -4.36 9.26 -3.73
CA ILE A 67 -5.25 10.12 -4.49
C ILE A 67 -6.70 9.67 -4.33
N GLU A 68 -6.92 8.37 -4.42
CA GLU A 68 -8.27 7.82 -4.26
C GLU A 68 -8.81 8.11 -2.86
N TYR A 69 -7.98 7.90 -1.86
CA TYR A 69 -8.36 8.14 -0.48
C TYR A 69 -8.74 9.61 -0.26
N ASP A 70 -7.94 10.51 -0.81
CA ASP A 70 -8.18 11.93 -0.69
C ASP A 70 -9.52 12.32 -1.32
N ARG A 71 -9.82 11.75 -2.47
CA ARG A 71 -11.10 12.00 -3.13
C ARG A 71 -12.28 11.54 -2.30
N LEU A 72 -12.16 10.36 -1.72
CA LEU A 72 -13.23 9.82 -0.88
C LEU A 72 -13.46 10.68 0.35
N LYS A 73 -12.38 11.17 0.95
CA LYS A 73 -12.49 12.02 2.12
C LYS A 73 -13.15 13.36 1.81
N ARG A 74 -12.97 13.83 0.60
CA ARG A 74 -13.60 15.08 0.17
C ARG A 74 -15.08 14.90 -0.18
N GLY A 75 -15.56 13.67 -0.20
CA GLY A 75 -16.96 13.41 -0.45
C GLY A 75 -17.37 13.48 -1.91
N ASN A 76 -16.44 13.30 -2.80
CA ASN A 76 -16.74 13.30 -4.24
C ASN A 76 -17.05 11.93 -4.76
#